data_95e91b0f6dccf005ba93c7a392ad09f1
#
_entry.id   95e91b0f6dccf005ba93c7a392ad09f1
#
_cell.length_a   1.000
_cell.length_b   1.000
_cell.length_c   1.000
_cell.angle_alpha   90.00
_cell.angle_beta   90.00
_cell.angle_gamma   90.00
#
_symmetry.space_group_name_H-M   'P 1'
#
loop_
_entity.id
_entity.type
_entity.pdbx_description
1 polymer ?
#
loop_
_entity_poly.entity_id
_entity_poly.type
_entity_poly.pdbx_seq_one_letter_code
_entity_poly.pdbx_strand_id
1 'polypeptide(L)'
;MKTIRTTLAFLIIISFSSTAQENDFQIWNTLNFKKKIDKSFSTDFKYGLRYRENASIVSNQFFDIRLKYRQNKRWSYALGYRSILDYSISSDIENKSRLYFDAYYSKKIKRYFVDVRNRILNQSNFSSSKQVFRQKFKLSYNIRKTKLEPSIAIEMFYDLDDAFYKIRNTLALSYPLHKKIDFSLGLKTENQFNANQPITLYIFEPKISYRF
;
A
#
# COMPACT_ATOMS: atom_id res chain seq x y z
N MET A 1 8.74 -20.39 35.31
CA MET A 1 8.14 -20.35 33.94
C MET A 1 6.68 -19.86 33.90
N LYS A 2 5.82 -20.10 34.89
CA LYS A 2 4.43 -19.62 34.90
C LYS A 2 4.31 -18.10 35.06
N THR A 3 5.17 -17.47 35.85
CA THR A 3 5.20 -16.04 36.12
C THR A 3 5.55 -15.20 34.87
N ILE A 4 6.47 -15.65 34.01
CA ILE A 4 6.88 -14.95 32.80
C ILE A 4 5.74 -14.93 31.76
N ARG A 5 4.94 -16.00 31.67
CA ARG A 5 3.78 -16.07 30.76
C ARG A 5 2.65 -15.14 31.19
N THR A 6 2.41 -14.97 32.48
CA THR A 6 1.40 -14.03 33.01
C THR A 6 1.84 -12.58 32.83
N THR A 7 3.12 -12.27 33.00
CA THR A 7 3.64 -10.91 32.77
C THR A 7 3.58 -10.52 31.29
N LEU A 8 3.87 -11.44 30.38
CA LEU A 8 3.80 -11.19 28.93
C LEU A 8 2.34 -10.98 28.47
N ALA A 9 1.39 -11.74 29.02
CA ALA A 9 -0.04 -11.56 28.73
C ALA A 9 -0.56 -10.21 29.26
N PHE A 10 -0.09 -9.76 30.43
CA PHE A 10 -0.47 -8.47 31.00
C PHE A 10 0.10 -7.27 30.22
N LEU A 11 1.32 -7.39 29.67
CA LEU A 11 1.93 -6.37 28.81
C LEU A 11 1.19 -6.21 27.47
N ILE A 12 0.61 -7.29 26.94
CA ILE A 12 -0.19 -7.23 25.71
C ILE A 12 -1.53 -6.52 25.93
N ILE A 13 -2.13 -6.64 27.12
CA ILE A 13 -3.41 -6.02 27.45
C ILE A 13 -3.28 -4.50 27.67
N ILE A 14 -2.17 -4.02 28.19
CA ILE A 14 -1.92 -2.58 28.46
C ILE A 14 -1.75 -1.77 27.15
N SER A 15 -1.44 -2.41 26.03
CA SER A 15 -1.22 -1.75 24.73
C SER A 15 -2.50 -1.27 24.04
N PHE A 16 -3.69 -1.54 24.59
CA PHE A 16 -4.97 -1.20 23.97
C PHE A 16 -5.66 0.05 24.54
N SER A 17 -5.05 0.74 25.48
CA SER A 17 -5.64 1.95 26.06
C SER A 17 -5.00 3.22 25.49
N SER A 18 -5.09 3.47 24.19
CA SER A 18 -4.82 4.80 23.66
C SER A 18 -6.12 5.47 23.24
N THR A 19 -6.50 6.39 24.06
CA THR A 19 -7.68 7.24 23.97
C THR A 19 -7.51 8.37 22.96
N ALA A 20 -8.62 8.79 22.38
CA ALA A 20 -8.86 10.08 21.70
C ALA A 20 -8.21 10.34 20.34
N GLN A 21 -7.78 9.32 19.61
CA GLN A 21 -7.51 9.44 18.19
C GLN A 21 -8.71 8.88 17.43
N GLU A 22 -9.30 9.66 16.52
CA GLU A 22 -10.32 9.09 15.63
C GLU A 22 -9.73 7.93 14.86
N ASN A 23 -10.27 6.75 15.05
CA ASN A 23 -9.82 5.54 14.41
C ASN A 23 -10.87 5.12 13.40
N ASP A 24 -10.44 4.79 12.18
CA ASP A 24 -11.33 4.26 11.16
C ASP A 24 -10.80 2.92 10.65
N PHE A 25 -11.67 1.92 10.61
CA PHE A 25 -11.38 0.63 9.96
C PHE A 25 -11.83 0.68 8.50
N GLN A 26 -10.90 0.34 7.62
CA GLN A 26 -11.10 0.41 6.17
C GLN A 26 -10.84 -0.94 5.50
N ILE A 27 -11.54 -1.22 4.42
CA ILE A 27 -11.26 -2.35 3.53
C ILE A 27 -10.85 -1.82 2.15
N TRP A 28 -9.67 -2.26 1.68
CA TRP A 28 -9.12 -1.86 0.38
C TRP A 28 -8.99 -3.07 -0.55
N ASN A 29 -10.02 -3.33 -1.34
CA ASN A 29 -9.98 -4.39 -2.34
C ASN A 29 -9.13 -3.98 -3.54
N THR A 30 -8.29 -4.89 -4.04
CA THR A 30 -7.44 -4.61 -5.20
C THR A 30 -7.41 -5.81 -6.15
N LEU A 31 -7.75 -5.58 -7.41
CA LEU A 31 -7.48 -6.47 -8.53
C LEU A 31 -6.31 -5.91 -9.33
N ASN A 32 -5.35 -6.76 -9.67
CA ASN A 32 -4.17 -6.35 -10.40
C ASN A 32 -3.87 -7.30 -11.54
N PHE A 33 -3.84 -6.79 -12.76
CA PHE A 33 -3.53 -7.52 -13.98
C PHE A 33 -2.14 -7.11 -14.46
N LYS A 34 -1.26 -8.09 -14.66
CA LYS A 34 0.13 -7.87 -15.07
C LYS A 34 0.39 -8.55 -16.38
N LYS A 35 0.94 -7.81 -17.34
CA LYS A 35 1.37 -8.36 -18.62
C LYS A 35 2.83 -8.02 -18.86
N LYS A 36 3.62 -9.03 -19.13
CA LYS A 36 4.99 -8.86 -19.61
C LYS A 36 4.92 -8.62 -21.12
N ILE A 37 5.44 -7.48 -21.58
CA ILE A 37 5.48 -7.12 -23.01
C ILE A 37 6.72 -7.77 -23.64
N ASP A 38 7.88 -7.56 -23.02
CA ASP A 38 9.14 -8.19 -23.44
C ASP A 38 10.07 -8.42 -22.23
N LYS A 39 11.39 -8.58 -22.46
CA LYS A 39 12.39 -8.82 -21.40
C LYS A 39 12.54 -7.62 -20.47
N SER A 40 12.33 -6.40 -20.96
CA SER A 40 12.55 -5.14 -20.26
C SER A 40 11.26 -4.42 -19.86
N PHE A 41 10.20 -4.57 -20.65
CA PHE A 41 8.95 -3.86 -20.43
C PHE A 41 7.83 -4.75 -19.91
N SER A 42 7.07 -4.22 -18.98
CA SER A 42 5.83 -4.83 -18.47
C SER A 42 4.80 -3.75 -18.15
N THR A 43 3.53 -4.11 -18.25
CA THR A 43 2.43 -3.24 -17.84
C THR A 43 1.64 -3.86 -16.71
N ASP A 44 1.13 -3.01 -15.83
CA ASP A 44 0.18 -3.37 -14.77
C ASP A 44 -1.08 -2.52 -14.95
N PHE A 45 -2.22 -3.16 -14.84
CA PHE A 45 -3.51 -2.51 -14.71
C PHE A 45 -4.11 -2.89 -13.37
N LYS A 46 -4.58 -1.90 -12.58
CA LYS A 46 -5.20 -2.14 -11.28
C LYS A 46 -6.56 -1.49 -11.21
N TYR A 47 -7.48 -2.21 -10.62
CA TYR A 47 -8.73 -1.68 -10.13
C TYR A 47 -8.72 -1.79 -8.59
N GLY A 48 -9.14 -0.75 -7.91
CA GLY A 48 -9.27 -0.73 -6.47
C GLY A 48 -10.58 -0.13 -6.03
N LEU A 49 -11.19 -0.75 -5.02
CA LEU A 49 -12.40 -0.31 -4.35
C LEU A 49 -12.11 -0.23 -2.86
N ARG A 50 -12.37 0.93 -2.26
CA ARG A 50 -12.09 1.19 -0.85
C ARG A 50 -13.34 1.56 -0.09
N TYR A 51 -13.41 1.06 1.12
CA TYR A 51 -14.47 1.35 2.08
C TYR A 51 -13.88 2.07 3.28
N ARG A 52 -14.61 3.02 3.85
CA ARG A 52 -14.33 3.77 5.08
C ARG A 52 -15.50 3.64 6.05
N GLU A 53 -15.48 4.38 7.15
CA GLU A 53 -16.51 4.38 8.19
C GLU A 53 -16.79 2.96 8.69
N ASN A 54 -15.74 2.31 9.24
CA ASN A 54 -15.78 0.91 9.65
C ASN A 54 -16.21 -0.04 8.52
N ALA A 55 -15.76 0.26 7.30
CA ALA A 55 -16.04 -0.49 6.07
C ALA A 55 -17.50 -0.49 5.61
N SER A 56 -18.31 0.48 6.06
CA SER A 56 -19.74 0.59 5.71
C SER A 56 -20.00 1.39 4.44
N ILE A 57 -19.15 2.37 4.12
CA ILE A 57 -19.35 3.30 3.02
C ILE A 57 -18.20 3.19 2.01
N VAL A 58 -18.53 3.21 0.71
CA VAL A 58 -17.51 3.31 -0.34
C VAL A 58 -16.82 4.67 -0.23
N SER A 59 -15.51 4.69 -0.06
CA SER A 59 -14.73 5.92 -0.01
C SER A 59 -14.24 6.34 -1.38
N ASN A 60 -13.65 5.41 -2.13
CA ASN A 60 -13.20 5.67 -3.48
C ASN A 60 -13.04 4.39 -4.30
N GLN A 61 -13.11 4.56 -5.60
CA GLN A 61 -12.66 3.56 -6.56
C GLN A 61 -11.61 4.16 -7.49
N PHE A 62 -10.72 3.35 -8.01
CA PHE A 62 -9.69 3.83 -8.92
C PHE A 62 -9.30 2.81 -9.98
N PHE A 63 -8.90 3.35 -11.12
CA PHE A 63 -8.20 2.63 -12.18
C PHE A 63 -6.77 3.16 -12.28
N ASP A 64 -5.80 2.26 -12.36
CA ASP A 64 -4.37 2.60 -12.37
C ASP A 64 -3.70 1.81 -13.48
N ILE A 65 -3.09 2.49 -14.42
CA ILE A 65 -2.26 1.89 -15.48
C ILE A 65 -0.83 2.30 -15.24
N ARG A 66 0.10 1.36 -15.44
CA ARG A 66 1.51 1.59 -15.23
C ARG A 66 2.35 0.83 -16.23
N LEU A 67 3.25 1.55 -16.88
CA LEU A 67 4.32 0.97 -17.71
C LEU A 67 5.60 0.92 -16.89
N LYS A 68 6.20 -0.25 -16.81
CA LYS A 68 7.44 -0.49 -16.06
C LYS A 68 8.56 -0.92 -17.00
N TYR A 69 9.70 -0.25 -16.91
CA TYR A 69 10.95 -0.57 -17.56
C TYR A 69 11.94 -1.18 -16.58
N ARG A 70 12.49 -2.35 -16.89
CA ARG A 70 13.55 -3.00 -16.14
C ARG A 70 14.89 -2.71 -16.80
N GLN A 71 15.67 -1.86 -16.17
CA GLN A 71 17.01 -1.53 -16.62
C GLN A 71 17.98 -2.71 -16.42
N ASN A 72 17.94 -3.32 -15.23
CA ASN A 72 18.79 -4.46 -14.89
C ASN A 72 18.14 -5.32 -13.78
N LYS A 73 18.89 -6.27 -13.19
CA LYS A 73 18.40 -7.15 -12.12
C LYS A 73 18.01 -6.42 -10.82
N ARG A 74 18.51 -5.19 -10.61
CA ARG A 74 18.31 -4.41 -9.38
C ARG A 74 17.43 -3.19 -9.60
N TRP A 75 17.57 -2.48 -10.71
CA TRP A 75 16.93 -1.21 -10.99
C TRP A 75 15.79 -1.35 -11.99
N SER A 76 14.68 -0.74 -11.69
CA SER A 76 13.57 -0.57 -12.63
C SER A 76 12.82 0.72 -12.35
N TYR A 77 12.23 1.28 -13.39
CA TYR A 77 11.49 2.54 -13.37
C TYR A 77 10.07 2.29 -13.86
N ALA A 78 9.15 3.12 -13.45
CA ALA A 78 7.80 3.05 -13.99
C ALA A 78 7.15 4.42 -14.05
N LEU A 79 6.39 4.63 -15.12
CA LEU A 79 5.46 5.73 -15.26
C LEU A 79 4.04 5.20 -15.13
N GLY A 80 3.18 5.89 -14.39
CA GLY A 80 1.82 5.44 -14.21
C GLY A 80 0.84 6.58 -14.05
N TYR A 81 -0.39 6.30 -14.45
CA TYR A 81 -1.52 7.18 -14.32
C TYR A 81 -2.63 6.48 -13.53
N ARG A 82 -3.30 7.23 -12.66
CA ARG A 82 -4.45 6.75 -11.89
C ARG A 82 -5.59 7.74 -11.97
N SER A 83 -6.76 7.25 -12.38
CA SER A 83 -8.04 7.94 -12.25
C SER A 83 -8.72 7.47 -10.96
N ILE A 84 -9.27 8.40 -10.20
CA ILE A 84 -9.89 8.14 -8.89
C ILE A 84 -11.26 8.82 -8.88
N LEU A 85 -12.28 8.05 -8.55
CA LEU A 85 -13.59 8.56 -8.15
C LEU A 85 -13.65 8.54 -6.64
N ASP A 86 -13.68 9.68 -6.01
CA ASP A 86 -13.70 9.86 -4.55
C ASP A 86 -15.11 10.26 -4.13
N TYR A 87 -15.70 9.49 -3.22
CA TYR A 87 -17.08 9.68 -2.78
C TYR A 87 -17.07 10.42 -1.44
N SER A 88 -17.69 11.58 -1.37
CA SER A 88 -17.89 12.29 -0.12
C SER A 88 -18.99 11.63 0.71
N ILE A 89 -19.13 12.03 1.99
CA ILE A 89 -20.23 11.58 2.85
C ILE A 89 -21.57 12.16 2.35
N SER A 90 -21.53 13.36 1.75
CA SER A 90 -22.70 14.04 1.15
C SER A 90 -23.12 13.46 -0.22
N SER A 91 -22.53 12.33 -0.64
CA SER A 91 -22.78 11.68 -1.93
C SER A 91 -22.24 12.41 -3.16
N ASP A 92 -21.48 13.49 -2.98
CA ASP A 92 -20.79 14.15 -4.08
C ASP A 92 -19.63 13.28 -4.57
N ILE A 93 -19.43 13.29 -5.88
CA ILE A 93 -18.36 12.53 -6.53
C ILE A 93 -17.30 13.51 -7.01
N GLU A 94 -16.09 13.38 -6.45
CA GLU A 94 -14.94 14.14 -6.89
C GLU A 94 -14.05 13.29 -7.80
N ASN A 95 -13.77 13.82 -9.00
CA ASN A 95 -12.83 13.20 -9.93
C ASN A 95 -11.42 13.68 -9.63
N LYS A 96 -10.51 12.76 -9.29
CA LYS A 96 -9.10 13.04 -9.09
C LYS A 96 -8.27 12.25 -10.08
N SER A 97 -7.18 12.86 -10.52
CA SER A 97 -6.19 12.18 -11.33
C SER A 97 -4.83 12.17 -10.63
N ARG A 98 -4.00 11.17 -10.93
CA ARG A 98 -2.66 11.08 -10.38
C ARG A 98 -1.69 10.58 -11.45
N LEU A 99 -0.75 11.43 -11.80
CA LEU A 99 0.42 11.03 -12.59
C LEU A 99 1.58 10.75 -11.64
N TYR A 100 2.36 9.69 -11.88
CA TYR A 100 3.47 9.36 -11.01
C TYR A 100 4.62 8.67 -11.74
N PHE A 101 5.82 8.90 -11.22
CA PHE A 101 7.04 8.20 -11.59
C PHE A 101 7.59 7.43 -10.42
N ASP A 102 7.96 6.18 -10.65
CA ASP A 102 8.55 5.27 -9.66
C ASP A 102 9.97 4.89 -10.04
N ALA A 103 10.90 4.95 -9.09
CA ALA A 103 12.19 4.31 -9.15
C ALA A 103 12.24 3.18 -8.12
N TYR A 104 12.56 1.97 -8.56
CA TYR A 104 12.66 0.78 -7.73
C TYR A 104 14.10 0.28 -7.65
N TYR A 105 14.52 -0.06 -6.45
CA TYR A 105 15.70 -0.88 -6.21
C TYR A 105 15.28 -2.17 -5.53
N SER A 106 15.69 -3.32 -6.07
CA SER A 106 15.34 -4.65 -5.53
C SER A 106 16.60 -5.50 -5.41
N LYS A 107 16.78 -6.15 -4.25
CA LYS A 107 17.91 -7.05 -4.00
C LYS A 107 17.42 -8.30 -3.30
N LYS A 108 17.81 -9.46 -3.84
CA LYS A 108 17.63 -10.76 -3.20
C LYS A 108 18.88 -11.11 -2.39
N ILE A 109 18.70 -11.42 -1.12
CA ILE A 109 19.76 -11.86 -0.20
C ILE A 109 19.30 -13.19 0.41
N LYS A 110 19.82 -14.32 -0.10
CA LYS A 110 19.37 -15.66 0.28
C LYS A 110 17.84 -15.80 0.07
N ARG A 111 17.06 -15.82 1.15
CA ARG A 111 15.60 -15.94 1.16
C ARG A 111 14.86 -14.62 1.35
N TYR A 112 15.60 -13.56 1.62
CA TYR A 112 15.06 -12.23 1.80
C TYR A 112 15.03 -11.47 0.48
N PHE A 113 13.96 -10.71 0.27
CA PHE A 113 13.85 -9.73 -0.79
C PHE A 113 13.71 -8.36 -0.15
N VAL A 114 14.63 -7.47 -0.48
CA VAL A 114 14.60 -6.06 -0.08
C VAL A 114 14.16 -5.25 -1.28
N ASP A 115 13.07 -4.51 -1.15
CA ASP A 115 12.58 -3.61 -2.18
C ASP A 115 12.49 -2.19 -1.62
N VAL A 116 13.06 -1.25 -2.34
CA VAL A 116 12.93 0.19 -2.08
C VAL A 116 12.22 0.81 -3.27
N ARG A 117 11.19 1.61 -3.02
CA ARG A 117 10.51 2.40 -4.04
C ARG A 117 10.52 3.86 -3.65
N ASN A 118 11.03 4.70 -4.53
CA ASN A 118 10.84 6.14 -4.48
C ASN A 118 9.80 6.52 -5.53
N ARG A 119 8.81 7.31 -5.15
CA ARG A 119 7.74 7.79 -6.03
C ARG A 119 7.63 9.30 -5.91
N ILE A 120 7.61 9.97 -7.04
CA ILE A 120 7.13 11.34 -7.15
C ILE A 120 5.78 11.27 -7.86
N LEU A 121 4.80 11.98 -7.34
CA LEU A 121 3.48 12.04 -7.93
C LEU A 121 2.90 13.45 -7.86
N ASN A 122 2.11 13.77 -8.87
CA ASN A 122 1.18 14.88 -8.86
C ASN A 122 -0.24 14.32 -8.81
N GLN A 123 -1.02 14.72 -7.84
CA GLN A 123 -2.44 14.42 -7.74
C GLN A 123 -3.21 15.72 -7.91
N SER A 124 -4.10 15.76 -8.88
CA SER A 124 -4.93 16.92 -9.18
C SER A 124 -6.41 16.58 -9.17
N ASN A 125 -7.21 17.55 -8.83
CA ASN A 125 -8.63 17.66 -9.10
C ASN A 125 -8.85 18.91 -9.96
N PHE A 126 -10.11 19.30 -10.20
CA PHE A 126 -10.42 20.49 -11.04
C PHE A 126 -9.86 21.81 -10.48
N SER A 127 -9.66 21.94 -9.18
CA SER A 127 -9.35 23.21 -8.51
C SER A 127 -7.95 23.26 -7.87
N SER A 128 -7.31 22.11 -7.64
CA SER A 128 -6.04 22.05 -6.92
C SER A 128 -5.14 20.93 -7.41
N SER A 129 -3.85 21.10 -7.18
CA SER A 129 -2.85 20.02 -7.38
C SER A 129 -1.98 19.89 -6.16
N LYS A 130 -1.56 18.67 -5.86
CA LYS A 130 -0.68 18.33 -4.75
C LYS A 130 0.46 17.47 -5.24
N GLN A 131 1.68 17.89 -4.94
CA GLN A 131 2.90 17.13 -5.26
C GLN A 131 3.37 16.36 -4.03
N VAL A 132 3.58 15.06 -4.18
CA VAL A 132 3.95 14.20 -3.05
C VAL A 132 5.12 13.31 -3.42
N PHE A 133 6.13 13.31 -2.59
CA PHE A 133 7.19 12.30 -2.58
C PHE A 133 6.83 11.18 -1.62
N ARG A 134 7.02 9.93 -2.07
CA ARG A 134 6.74 8.74 -1.25
C ARG A 134 7.93 7.80 -1.31
N GLN A 135 8.42 7.41 -0.16
CA GLN A 135 9.47 6.41 -0.03
C GLN A 135 8.93 5.18 0.67
N LYS A 136 9.14 4.00 0.08
CA LYS A 136 8.69 2.72 0.63
C LYS A 136 9.84 1.75 0.71
N PHE A 137 10.04 1.18 1.89
CA PHE A 137 10.91 0.06 2.16
C PHE A 137 10.06 -1.18 2.39
N LYS A 138 10.40 -2.29 1.76
CA LYS A 138 9.72 -3.57 1.94
C LYS A 138 10.74 -4.67 2.11
N LEU A 139 10.52 -5.53 3.08
CA LEU A 139 11.24 -6.78 3.29
C LEU A 139 10.27 -7.94 3.17
N SER A 140 10.56 -8.89 2.27
CA SER A 140 9.81 -10.15 2.12
C SER A 140 10.71 -11.33 2.45
N TYR A 141 10.11 -12.41 2.95
CA TYR A 141 10.80 -13.64 3.29
C TYR A 141 10.15 -14.85 2.62
N ASN A 142 10.92 -15.63 1.88
CA ASN A 142 10.46 -16.88 1.28
C ASN A 142 10.64 -18.04 2.28
N ILE A 143 9.53 -18.50 2.86
CA ILE A 143 9.55 -19.59 3.84
C ILE A 143 9.87 -20.91 3.14
N ARG A 144 10.84 -21.64 3.69
CA ARG A 144 11.29 -22.93 3.12
C ARG A 144 10.16 -23.96 3.10
N LYS A 145 10.10 -24.73 2.01
CA LYS A 145 9.11 -25.79 1.78
C LYS A 145 7.64 -25.34 1.76
N THR A 146 7.39 -24.04 1.69
CA THR A 146 6.04 -23.45 1.51
C THR A 146 6.03 -22.48 0.35
N LYS A 147 4.83 -22.09 -0.09
CA LYS A 147 4.63 -21.02 -1.06
C LYS A 147 4.26 -19.69 -0.39
N LEU A 148 4.23 -19.67 0.94
CA LEU A 148 3.90 -18.48 1.71
C LEU A 148 5.07 -17.49 1.71
N GLU A 149 4.77 -16.23 1.46
CA GLU A 149 5.71 -15.12 1.47
C GLU A 149 5.18 -14.01 2.37
N PRO A 150 5.53 -14.00 3.67
CA PRO A 150 5.28 -12.86 4.54
C PRO A 150 6.16 -11.67 4.14
N SER A 151 5.64 -10.48 4.36
CA SER A 151 6.38 -9.24 4.13
C SER A 151 5.96 -8.15 5.10
N ILE A 152 6.93 -7.30 5.44
CA ILE A 152 6.72 -6.06 6.18
C ILE A 152 7.13 -4.89 5.28
N ALA A 153 6.45 -3.77 5.43
CA ALA A 153 6.85 -2.55 4.73
C ALA A 153 6.49 -1.31 5.54
N ILE A 154 7.32 -0.29 5.38
CA ILE A 154 7.08 1.07 5.86
C ILE A 154 7.08 2.00 4.65
N GLU A 155 6.13 2.92 4.61
CA GLU A 155 6.01 3.91 3.54
C GLU A 155 5.80 5.29 4.16
N MET A 156 6.68 6.23 3.81
CA MET A 156 6.68 7.61 4.25
C MET A 156 6.16 8.51 3.13
N PHE A 157 5.43 9.55 3.50
CA PHE A 157 4.79 10.49 2.60
C PHE A 157 5.20 11.91 2.95
N TYR A 158 5.77 12.59 1.97
CA TYR A 158 6.19 13.98 2.07
C TYR A 158 5.39 14.80 1.08
N ASP A 159 4.71 15.82 1.57
CA ASP A 159 4.17 16.88 0.75
C ASP A 159 5.35 17.77 0.34
N LEU A 160 5.51 18.06 -0.96
CA LEU A 160 6.66 18.85 -1.41
C LEU A 160 6.48 20.34 -1.09
N ASP A 161 5.24 20.78 -0.83
CA ASP A 161 4.92 22.16 -0.48
C ASP A 161 4.87 22.40 1.04
N ASP A 162 4.88 21.33 1.87
CA ASP A 162 4.71 21.44 3.32
C ASP A 162 5.76 20.61 4.06
N ALA A 163 5.49 19.33 4.35
CA ALA A 163 6.36 18.54 5.21
C ALA A 163 6.04 17.03 5.13
N PHE A 164 6.73 16.26 5.97
CA PHE A 164 6.35 14.89 6.28
C PHE A 164 4.98 14.87 6.98
N TYR A 165 4.00 14.21 6.35
CA TYR A 165 2.63 14.27 6.87
C TYR A 165 2.01 12.92 7.17
N LYS A 166 2.61 11.82 6.70
CA LYS A 166 2.00 10.50 6.87
C LYS A 166 3.01 9.38 6.82
N ILE A 167 2.77 8.36 7.67
CA ILE A 167 3.47 7.07 7.63
C ILE A 167 2.46 5.93 7.47
N ARG A 168 2.82 4.91 6.70
CA ARG A 168 2.02 3.69 6.55
C ARG A 168 2.88 2.48 6.81
N ASN A 169 2.50 1.69 7.80
CA ASN A 169 3.09 0.38 8.04
C ASN A 169 2.23 -0.69 7.35
N THR A 170 2.85 -1.77 6.92
CA THR A 170 2.14 -2.88 6.25
C THR A 170 2.75 -4.18 6.71
N LEU A 171 1.90 -5.09 7.15
CA LEU A 171 2.19 -6.51 7.31
C LEU A 171 1.38 -7.26 6.25
N ALA A 172 1.99 -8.12 5.46
CA ALA A 172 1.25 -8.82 4.42
C ALA A 172 1.74 -10.26 4.26
N LEU A 173 0.82 -11.12 3.84
CA LEU A 173 1.06 -12.51 3.53
C LEU A 173 0.61 -12.77 2.09
N SER A 174 1.49 -13.29 1.25
CA SER A 174 1.20 -13.62 -0.14
C SER A 174 1.28 -15.13 -0.37
N TYR A 175 0.39 -15.64 -1.23
CA TYR A 175 0.33 -17.05 -1.62
C TYR A 175 -0.06 -17.17 -3.09
N PRO A 176 0.70 -17.92 -3.93
CA PRO A 176 0.32 -18.20 -5.30
C PRO A 176 -0.75 -19.30 -5.33
N LEU A 177 -2.00 -18.91 -5.57
CA LEU A 177 -3.13 -19.85 -5.73
C LEU A 177 -2.97 -20.72 -6.99
N HIS A 178 -2.45 -20.13 -8.07
CA HIS A 178 -2.21 -20.79 -9.34
C HIS A 178 -0.95 -20.22 -9.99
N LYS A 179 -0.45 -20.86 -11.08
CA LYS A 179 0.74 -20.37 -11.82
C LYS A 179 0.60 -18.92 -12.30
N LYS A 180 -0.62 -18.46 -12.53
CA LYS A 180 -0.93 -17.08 -12.99
C LYS A 180 -1.65 -16.22 -11.96
N ILE A 181 -2.06 -16.77 -10.83
CA ILE A 181 -2.87 -16.07 -9.82
C ILE A 181 -2.15 -16.04 -8.48
N ASP A 182 -1.87 -14.85 -7.99
CA ASP A 182 -1.38 -14.63 -6.65
C ASP A 182 -2.47 -13.97 -5.79
N PHE A 183 -2.65 -14.45 -4.59
CA PHE A 183 -3.48 -13.85 -3.56
C PHE A 183 -2.59 -13.23 -2.49
N SER A 184 -2.98 -12.11 -1.93
CA SER A 184 -2.27 -11.46 -0.83
C SER A 184 -3.25 -10.81 0.13
N LEU A 185 -3.02 -11.00 1.42
CA LEU A 185 -3.71 -10.28 2.50
C LEU A 185 -2.73 -9.30 3.13
N GLY A 186 -3.14 -8.07 3.29
CA GLY A 186 -2.39 -7.02 3.96
C GLY A 186 -3.15 -6.44 5.14
N LEU A 187 -2.45 -6.23 6.25
CA LEU A 187 -2.89 -5.40 7.37
C LEU A 187 -2.03 -4.15 7.35
N LYS A 188 -2.64 -2.98 7.41
CA LYS A 188 -1.93 -1.71 7.39
C LYS A 188 -2.41 -0.82 8.51
N THR A 189 -1.48 -0.03 9.03
CA THR A 189 -1.80 1.18 9.80
C THR A 189 -1.33 2.39 9.03
N GLU A 190 -2.12 3.43 8.99
CA GLU A 190 -1.77 4.70 8.38
C GLU A 190 -1.98 5.80 9.41
N ASN A 191 -0.90 6.44 9.82
CA ASN A 191 -0.91 7.52 10.78
C ASN A 191 -0.63 8.84 10.06
N GLN A 192 -1.51 9.81 10.25
CA GLN A 192 -1.34 11.16 9.75
C GLN A 192 -0.73 12.03 10.84
N PHE A 193 0.16 12.92 10.42
CA PHE A 193 0.82 13.91 11.26
C PHE A 193 0.55 15.31 10.70
N ASN A 194 0.76 16.33 11.47
CA ASN A 194 0.58 17.73 11.07
C ASN A 194 -0.83 18.04 10.54
N ALA A 195 -1.84 17.36 11.06
CA ALA A 195 -3.24 17.65 10.81
C ALA A 195 -3.88 18.19 12.09
N ASN A 196 -4.87 19.07 11.97
CA ASN A 196 -5.61 19.61 13.13
C ASN A 196 -6.28 18.48 13.93
N GLN A 197 -6.63 17.39 13.28
CA GLN A 197 -7.15 16.15 13.87
C GLN A 197 -6.39 14.97 13.27
N PRO A 198 -5.34 14.47 13.93
CA PRO A 198 -4.58 13.33 13.45
C PRO A 198 -5.44 12.06 13.53
N ILE A 199 -5.55 11.37 12.40
CA ILE A 199 -6.36 10.15 12.26
C ILE A 199 -5.43 8.95 12.10
N THR A 200 -5.77 7.84 12.77
CA THR A 200 -5.18 6.53 12.51
C THR A 200 -6.16 5.64 11.76
N LEU A 201 -5.74 5.18 10.59
CA LEU A 201 -6.52 4.22 9.82
C LEU A 201 -5.98 2.81 10.03
N TYR A 202 -6.88 1.85 10.29
CA TYR A 202 -6.62 0.42 10.27
C TYR A 202 -7.20 -0.16 8.98
N ILE A 203 -6.35 -0.75 8.15
CA ILE A 203 -6.74 -1.13 6.80
C ILE A 203 -6.52 -2.62 6.60
N PHE A 204 -7.56 -3.32 6.17
CA PHE A 204 -7.50 -4.67 5.66
C PHE A 204 -7.47 -4.63 4.13
N GLU A 205 -6.41 -5.20 3.51
CA GLU A 205 -6.24 -5.18 2.07
C GLU A 205 -6.16 -6.58 1.47
N PRO A 206 -7.27 -7.16 1.03
CA PRO A 206 -7.25 -8.32 0.13
C PRO A 206 -6.87 -7.87 -1.28
N LYS A 207 -6.00 -8.66 -1.92
CA LYS A 207 -5.52 -8.38 -3.26
C LYS A 207 -5.37 -9.66 -4.07
N ILE A 208 -5.93 -9.63 -5.29
CA ILE A 208 -5.73 -10.66 -6.30
C ILE A 208 -4.86 -10.08 -7.42
N SER A 209 -3.87 -10.84 -7.85
CA SER A 209 -3.02 -10.47 -8.98
C SER A 209 -3.04 -11.57 -10.03
N TYR A 210 -3.38 -11.23 -11.26
CA TYR A 210 -3.35 -12.12 -12.41
C TYR A 210 -2.17 -11.77 -13.32
N ARG A 211 -1.46 -12.78 -13.81
CA ARG A 211 -0.33 -12.66 -14.75
C ARG A 211 -0.70 -13.34 -16.07
N PHE A 212 -0.69 -12.54 -17.15
CA PHE A 212 -0.86 -13.06 -18.51
C PHE A 212 0.40 -13.77 -19.01
#